data_3cf7476317c7690ce786b81631ec660e
#
_entry.id   3cf7476317c7690ce786b81631ec660e
#
_cell.length_a   1.000
_cell.length_b   1.000
_cell.length_c   1.000
_cell.angle_alpha   90.00
_cell.angle_beta   90.00
_cell.angle_gamma   90.00
#
_symmetry.space_group_name_H-M   'P 1'
#
loop_
_entity.id
_entity.type
_entity.pdbx_description
1 polymer ?
#
loop_
_entity_poly.entity_id
_entity_poly.type
_entity_poly.pdbx_seq_one_letter_code
_entity_poly.pdbx_strand_id
1 'polypeptide(L)'
;MKISSWRFVLVLATVVSLIGYPKPASATTVDVTVGPNGNLVFSPSSVTIHPGDQVRWTWGSSGHSTTSGSPGQPNNIWDSGIRNQGATFTHTFNSAGTFPYYCIPHGGCCAMVGTVVVVANASPAFFTGEVSLGNGVYYLQFTNGTPFGYYAYLSDPHYIFHYDMGYEYWFDANDGHNGIYFYDFAANTFFYTSPSFPFPYLYDFGLHTLLYYFPDTQRPGHYTTNPRFFYNFATNQIITR
;
A
#
# COMPACT_ATOMS: atom_id res chain seq x y z
N MET A 1 -16.12 -44.10 20.74
CA MET A 1 -16.35 -43.63 19.37
C MET A 1 -15.17 -42.72 18.99
N LYS A 2 -14.17 -43.26 18.26
CA LYS A 2 -12.95 -42.51 17.90
C LYS A 2 -13.23 -41.75 16.60
N ILE A 3 -13.34 -40.43 16.69
CA ILE A 3 -13.47 -39.56 15.52
C ILE A 3 -12.05 -39.31 14.99
N SER A 4 -11.80 -39.78 13.77
CA SER A 4 -10.51 -39.73 13.10
C SER A 4 -10.18 -38.28 12.71
N SER A 5 -9.14 -37.72 13.36
CA SER A 5 -8.60 -36.36 13.20
C SER A 5 -7.68 -36.17 11.97
N TRP A 6 -7.70 -37.09 10.99
CA TRP A 6 -6.66 -37.15 9.94
C TRP A 6 -7.02 -36.47 8.60
N ARG A 7 -8.21 -35.89 8.45
CA ARG A 7 -8.61 -35.30 7.16
C ARG A 7 -8.34 -33.81 7.00
N PHE A 8 -8.05 -33.08 8.07
CA PHE A 8 -7.83 -31.63 8.00
C PHE A 8 -6.37 -31.22 7.72
N VAL A 9 -5.39 -32.08 8.02
CA VAL A 9 -3.97 -31.75 7.87
C VAL A 9 -3.49 -31.82 6.40
N LEU A 10 -4.14 -32.62 5.54
CA LEU A 10 -3.66 -32.82 4.16
C LEU A 10 -4.05 -31.68 3.20
N VAL A 11 -5.09 -30.90 3.50
CA VAL A 11 -5.52 -29.79 2.64
C VAL A 11 -4.67 -28.53 2.84
N LEU A 12 -4.12 -28.36 4.05
CA LEU A 12 -3.29 -27.18 4.36
C LEU A 12 -1.87 -27.26 3.76
N ALA A 13 -1.31 -28.46 3.65
CA ALA A 13 0.05 -28.65 3.11
C ALA A 13 0.17 -28.40 1.61
N THR A 14 -0.94 -28.54 0.85
CA THR A 14 -0.95 -28.28 -0.60
C THR A 14 -1.16 -26.81 -0.96
N VAL A 15 -1.71 -25.99 -0.07
CA VAL A 15 -1.91 -24.55 -0.31
C VAL A 15 -0.60 -23.75 -0.14
N VAL A 16 0.27 -24.18 0.77
CA VAL A 16 1.54 -23.49 1.07
C VAL A 16 2.56 -23.57 -0.08
N SER A 17 2.49 -24.59 -0.93
CA SER A 17 3.46 -24.76 -2.02
C SER A 17 3.16 -23.91 -3.27
N LEU A 18 2.04 -23.19 -3.33
CA LEU A 18 1.62 -22.32 -4.44
C LEU A 18 1.70 -20.82 -4.12
N ILE A 19 2.07 -20.44 -2.92
CA ILE A 19 2.24 -19.03 -2.58
C ILE A 19 3.62 -18.60 -3.10
N GLY A 20 3.66 -18.21 -4.36
CA GLY A 20 4.77 -17.41 -4.87
C GLY A 20 4.85 -16.15 -4.01
N TYR A 21 6.05 -15.82 -3.48
CA TYR A 21 6.25 -14.57 -2.76
C TYR A 21 5.71 -13.42 -3.58
N PRO A 22 4.81 -12.57 -3.06
CA PRO A 22 4.33 -11.43 -3.81
C PRO A 22 5.54 -10.58 -4.15
N LYS A 23 5.79 -10.42 -5.45
CA LYS A 23 6.78 -9.45 -5.92
C LYS A 23 6.22 -8.07 -5.55
N PRO A 24 6.98 -7.21 -4.85
CA PRO A 24 6.54 -5.86 -4.59
C PRO A 24 6.11 -5.23 -5.90
N ALA A 25 5.01 -4.49 -5.91
CA ALA A 25 4.56 -3.77 -7.09
C ALA A 25 5.74 -2.96 -7.62
N SER A 26 6.19 -3.28 -8.83
CA SER A 26 7.33 -2.58 -9.42
C SER A 26 6.87 -1.17 -9.74
N ALA A 27 7.58 -0.17 -9.25
CA ALA A 27 7.34 1.22 -9.62
C ALA A 27 7.25 1.34 -11.14
N THR A 28 6.13 1.84 -11.64
CA THR A 28 5.89 2.02 -13.08
C THR A 28 6.48 3.37 -13.50
N THR A 29 7.03 3.45 -14.70
CA THR A 29 7.45 4.71 -15.30
C THR A 29 6.51 5.06 -16.44
N VAL A 30 5.90 6.24 -16.35
CA VAL A 30 5.05 6.79 -17.41
C VAL A 30 5.80 7.89 -18.14
N ASP A 31 5.81 7.82 -19.47
CA ASP A 31 6.54 8.74 -20.32
C ASP A 31 5.67 9.91 -20.78
N VAL A 32 6.27 11.12 -20.77
CA VAL A 32 5.72 12.35 -21.32
C VAL A 32 6.75 12.98 -22.26
N THR A 33 6.36 13.28 -23.49
CA THR A 33 7.20 14.03 -24.43
C THR A 33 7.02 15.54 -24.25
N VAL A 34 8.12 16.25 -24.07
CA VAL A 34 8.17 17.71 -23.93
C VAL A 34 8.44 18.33 -25.29
N GLY A 35 7.52 19.16 -25.80
CA GLY A 35 7.68 19.85 -27.09
C GLY A 35 7.78 18.89 -28.28
N PRO A 36 6.85 17.92 -28.46
CA PRO A 36 6.91 16.99 -29.59
C PRO A 36 6.81 17.76 -30.91
N ASN A 37 7.73 17.46 -31.85
CA ASN A 37 7.79 18.11 -33.18
C ASN A 37 7.86 19.64 -33.13
N GLY A 38 8.41 20.23 -32.07
CA GLY A 38 8.47 21.68 -31.89
C GLY A 38 7.18 22.36 -31.38
N ASN A 39 6.14 21.58 -31.08
CA ASN A 39 4.90 22.11 -30.52
C ASN A 39 5.05 22.50 -29.03
N LEU A 40 4.40 23.57 -28.61
CA LEU A 40 4.44 24.08 -27.24
C LEU A 40 3.45 23.31 -26.33
N VAL A 41 3.64 21.99 -26.20
CA VAL A 41 2.77 21.10 -25.41
C VAL A 41 3.59 20.01 -24.70
N PHE A 42 2.99 19.45 -23.67
CA PHE A 42 3.38 18.14 -23.10
C PHE A 42 2.49 17.05 -23.73
N SER A 43 3.04 15.91 -24.07
CA SER A 43 2.28 14.81 -24.69
C SER A 43 2.59 13.46 -24.03
N PRO A 44 1.61 12.86 -23.34
CA PRO A 44 0.30 13.40 -23.00
C PRO A 44 0.39 14.59 -22.04
N SER A 45 -0.61 15.49 -22.05
CA SER A 45 -0.66 16.63 -21.12
C SER A 45 -1.16 16.27 -19.72
N SER A 46 -1.80 15.10 -19.58
CA SER A 46 -2.22 14.55 -18.29
C SER A 46 -1.87 13.08 -18.23
N VAL A 47 -1.34 12.65 -17.09
CA VAL A 47 -1.04 11.26 -16.78
C VAL A 47 -1.62 10.89 -15.42
N THR A 48 -2.08 9.63 -15.28
CA THR A 48 -2.55 9.07 -14.02
C THR A 48 -1.62 7.94 -13.61
N ILE A 49 -1.15 7.99 -12.36
CA ILE A 49 -0.22 7.05 -11.76
C ILE A 49 -0.62 6.74 -10.32
N HIS A 50 0.13 5.86 -9.64
CA HIS A 50 -0.05 5.53 -8.24
C HIS A 50 1.17 5.97 -7.40
N PRO A 51 1.04 6.07 -6.06
CA PRO A 51 2.18 6.32 -5.18
C PRO A 51 3.31 5.32 -5.41
N GLY A 52 4.55 5.84 -5.50
CA GLY A 52 5.74 5.06 -5.83
C GLY A 52 6.10 5.07 -7.33
N ASP A 53 5.15 5.39 -8.20
CA ASP A 53 5.41 5.48 -9.64
C ASP A 53 6.23 6.72 -10.01
N GLN A 54 6.74 6.70 -11.23
CA GLN A 54 7.59 7.77 -11.79
C GLN A 54 6.99 8.32 -13.07
N VAL A 55 7.16 9.61 -13.29
CA VAL A 55 6.99 10.22 -14.61
C VAL A 55 8.37 10.58 -15.16
N ARG A 56 8.62 10.16 -16.39
CA ARG A 56 9.81 10.51 -17.14
C ARG A 56 9.45 11.45 -18.28
N TRP A 57 9.99 12.68 -18.24
CA TRP A 57 9.86 13.64 -19.33
C TRP A 57 11.04 13.51 -20.27
N THR A 58 10.77 13.43 -21.58
CA THR A 58 11.78 13.35 -22.64
C THR A 58 11.59 14.52 -23.60
N TRP A 59 12.62 15.30 -23.85
CA TRP A 59 12.56 16.49 -24.71
C TRP A 59 12.58 16.11 -26.18
N GLY A 60 11.44 16.35 -26.86
CA GLY A 60 11.28 16.24 -28.31
C GLY A 60 11.79 17.48 -29.07
N SER A 61 11.93 18.62 -28.38
CA SER A 61 12.53 19.87 -28.89
C SER A 61 13.22 20.64 -27.75
N SER A 62 14.09 21.62 -28.13
CA SER A 62 14.87 22.39 -27.16
C SER A 62 14.08 23.59 -26.59
N GLY A 63 14.58 24.15 -25.49
CA GLY A 63 14.07 25.40 -24.92
C GLY A 63 12.84 25.25 -24.01
N HIS A 64 12.62 24.06 -23.44
CA HIS A 64 11.49 23.77 -22.56
C HIS A 64 11.97 23.32 -21.17
N SER A 65 11.08 23.49 -20.19
CA SER A 65 11.21 22.91 -18.84
C SER A 65 9.98 22.09 -18.46
N THR A 66 10.09 21.29 -17.39
CA THR A 66 8.97 20.80 -16.59
C THR A 66 9.18 21.27 -15.16
N THR A 67 8.28 22.14 -14.69
CA THR A 67 8.39 22.81 -13.41
C THR A 67 7.07 22.71 -12.67
N SER A 68 7.07 22.20 -11.45
CA SER A 68 5.86 21.99 -10.65
C SER A 68 5.21 23.31 -10.22
N GLY A 69 3.88 23.34 -10.20
CA GLY A 69 3.06 24.52 -9.89
C GLY A 69 2.29 25.06 -11.09
N SER A 70 1.95 26.35 -11.05
CA SER A 70 1.25 27.06 -12.12
C SER A 70 2.17 28.09 -12.80
N PRO A 71 1.88 28.54 -14.03
CA PRO A 71 2.72 29.51 -14.72
C PRO A 71 3.03 30.74 -13.86
N GLY A 72 4.33 30.98 -13.61
CA GLY A 72 4.81 32.06 -12.74
C GLY A 72 4.71 31.80 -11.24
N GLN A 73 4.17 30.67 -10.81
CA GLN A 73 4.01 30.29 -9.41
C GLN A 73 4.52 28.84 -9.16
N PRO A 74 5.84 28.62 -9.14
CA PRO A 74 6.41 27.31 -8.83
C PRO A 74 6.12 26.95 -7.37
N ASN A 75 5.85 25.66 -7.11
CA ASN A 75 5.64 25.13 -5.75
C ASN A 75 6.83 24.34 -5.20
N ASN A 76 7.96 24.31 -5.94
CA ASN A 76 9.23 23.73 -5.55
C ASN A 76 9.22 22.21 -5.29
N ILE A 77 8.25 21.44 -5.82
CA ILE A 77 8.27 19.99 -5.72
C ILE A 77 9.30 19.43 -6.70
N TRP A 78 9.34 19.91 -7.94
CA TRP A 78 10.44 19.64 -8.90
C TRP A 78 10.62 20.80 -9.87
N ASP A 79 11.81 20.88 -10.45
CA ASP A 79 12.14 21.72 -11.58
C ASP A 79 13.25 21.04 -12.39
N SER A 80 13.01 20.82 -13.68
CA SER A 80 14.03 20.27 -14.57
C SER A 80 15.06 21.29 -15.00
N GLY A 81 14.77 22.59 -14.85
CA GLY A 81 15.39 23.65 -15.61
C GLY A 81 15.08 23.55 -17.11
N ILE A 82 15.53 24.56 -17.88
CA ILE A 82 15.40 24.56 -19.35
C ILE A 82 16.39 23.55 -19.93
N ARG A 83 15.88 22.65 -20.81
CA ARG A 83 16.69 21.59 -21.42
C ARG A 83 16.57 21.57 -22.94
N ASN A 84 17.51 20.87 -23.56
CA ASN A 84 17.59 20.69 -25.01
C ASN A 84 16.97 19.35 -25.44
N GLN A 85 16.67 19.23 -26.72
CA GLN A 85 16.17 17.99 -27.35
C GLN A 85 17.05 16.78 -26.96
N GLY A 86 16.41 15.67 -26.69
CA GLY A 86 17.04 14.41 -26.28
C GLY A 86 17.33 14.31 -24.79
N ALA A 87 17.20 15.40 -24.01
CA ALA A 87 17.31 15.34 -22.55
C ALA A 87 16.17 14.53 -21.92
N THR A 88 16.41 14.02 -20.72
CA THR A 88 15.41 13.37 -19.89
C THR A 88 15.42 13.94 -18.46
N PHE A 89 14.28 13.86 -17.78
CA PHE A 89 14.13 14.18 -16.37
C PHE A 89 13.09 13.23 -15.77
N THR A 90 13.33 12.72 -14.58
CA THR A 90 12.43 11.80 -13.90
C THR A 90 12.11 12.30 -12.50
N HIS A 91 10.85 12.18 -12.07
CA HIS A 91 10.43 12.46 -10.70
C HIS A 91 9.56 11.33 -10.18
N THR A 92 9.75 10.92 -8.92
CA THR A 92 8.97 9.89 -8.23
C THR A 92 7.88 10.55 -7.39
N PHE A 93 6.65 10.05 -7.49
CA PHE A 93 5.49 10.55 -6.76
C PHE A 93 5.11 9.59 -5.65
N ASN A 94 5.39 9.95 -4.40
CA ASN A 94 5.18 9.07 -3.24
C ASN A 94 3.82 9.29 -2.54
N SER A 95 3.05 10.32 -2.90
CA SER A 95 1.79 10.67 -2.25
C SER A 95 0.70 10.90 -3.27
N ALA A 96 -0.52 10.45 -2.96
CA ALA A 96 -1.69 10.75 -3.76
C ALA A 96 -1.95 12.26 -3.82
N GLY A 97 -2.45 12.74 -4.96
CA GLY A 97 -2.72 14.15 -5.17
C GLY A 97 -2.75 14.53 -6.64
N THR A 98 -3.02 15.81 -6.90
CA THR A 98 -2.96 16.41 -8.24
C THR A 98 -1.80 17.40 -8.29
N PHE A 99 -0.90 17.17 -9.23
CA PHE A 99 0.35 17.91 -9.38
C PHE A 99 0.38 18.62 -10.72
N PRO A 100 -0.08 19.88 -10.79
CA PRO A 100 0.04 20.68 -11.99
C PRO A 100 1.50 21.04 -12.24
N TYR A 101 1.87 21.19 -13.50
CA TYR A 101 3.19 21.63 -13.90
C TYR A 101 3.14 22.43 -15.21
N TYR A 102 4.20 23.16 -15.51
CA TYR A 102 4.25 24.06 -16.65
C TYR A 102 5.68 24.15 -17.22
N CYS A 103 5.78 24.69 -18.43
CA CYS A 103 7.04 25.09 -19.03
C CYS A 103 7.34 26.55 -18.66
N ILE A 104 8.49 26.84 -18.06
CA ILE A 104 8.84 28.21 -17.63
C ILE A 104 8.70 29.24 -18.75
N PRO A 105 9.31 29.07 -19.96
CA PRO A 105 9.17 30.06 -21.00
C PRO A 105 7.81 30.10 -21.71
N HIS A 106 7.03 29.00 -21.68
CA HIS A 106 5.84 28.88 -22.54
C HIS A 106 4.52 28.67 -21.77
N GLY A 107 4.55 28.52 -20.45
CA GLY A 107 3.34 28.31 -19.64
C GLY A 107 2.43 29.51 -19.62
N GLY A 108 3.01 30.71 -19.45
CA GLY A 108 2.20 31.96 -19.35
C GLY A 108 1.71 32.48 -20.67
N CYS A 109 2.49 32.45 -21.75
CA CYS A 109 2.11 32.95 -23.04
C CYS A 109 1.26 32.01 -23.88
N CYS A 110 1.52 30.70 -23.73
CA CYS A 110 1.18 29.72 -24.76
C CYS A 110 0.51 28.46 -24.18
N ALA A 111 0.09 28.53 -22.92
CA ALA A 111 -0.59 27.47 -22.16
C ALA A 111 0.12 26.10 -22.22
N MET A 112 1.46 26.09 -22.28
CA MET A 112 2.21 24.83 -22.16
C MET A 112 2.21 24.35 -20.71
N VAL A 113 1.14 23.64 -20.35
CA VAL A 113 0.88 23.12 -19.00
C VAL A 113 0.56 21.64 -19.05
N GLY A 114 0.74 20.94 -17.94
CA GLY A 114 0.38 19.54 -17.77
C GLY A 114 -0.04 19.22 -16.34
N THR A 115 -0.48 17.98 -16.12
CA THR A 115 -0.92 17.51 -14.81
C THR A 115 -0.52 16.06 -14.61
N VAL A 116 0.03 15.77 -13.44
CA VAL A 116 0.17 14.39 -12.94
C VAL A 116 -0.90 14.17 -11.88
N VAL A 117 -1.76 13.17 -12.07
CA VAL A 117 -2.76 12.75 -11.10
C VAL A 117 -2.24 11.46 -10.45
N VAL A 118 -1.92 11.54 -9.18
CA VAL A 118 -1.53 10.37 -8.39
C VAL A 118 -2.77 9.89 -7.65
N VAL A 119 -3.32 8.76 -8.10
CA VAL A 119 -4.49 8.14 -7.48
C VAL A 119 -3.98 7.25 -6.36
N ALA A 120 -4.53 7.42 -5.16
CA ALA A 120 -4.24 6.48 -4.08
C ALA A 120 -4.48 5.05 -4.56
N ASN A 121 -3.60 4.13 -4.19
CA ASN A 121 -3.92 2.72 -4.34
C ASN A 121 -5.26 2.49 -3.65
N ALA A 122 -6.17 1.76 -4.29
CA ALA A 122 -7.39 1.35 -3.62
C ALA A 122 -6.96 0.68 -2.30
N SER A 123 -7.59 1.06 -1.19
CA SER A 123 -7.42 0.29 0.04
C SER A 123 -7.68 -1.16 -0.31
N PRO A 124 -6.80 -2.10 0.08
CA PRO A 124 -7.02 -3.50 -0.24
C PRO A 124 -8.42 -3.87 0.22
N ALA A 125 -9.05 -4.77 -0.52
CA ALA A 125 -10.37 -5.24 -0.17
C ALA A 125 -10.44 -5.83 1.26
N PHE A 126 -9.31 -6.14 1.87
CA PHE A 126 -9.19 -6.50 3.29
C PHE A 126 -9.78 -5.44 4.22
N PHE A 127 -9.51 -4.14 3.98
CA PHE A 127 -10.01 -3.04 4.82
C PHE A 127 -11.41 -2.54 4.41
N THR A 128 -12.06 -3.23 3.45
CA THR A 128 -13.44 -2.89 3.07
C THR A 128 -14.38 -2.99 4.27
N GLY A 129 -15.12 -1.91 4.52
CA GLY A 129 -16.04 -1.83 5.66
C GLY A 129 -15.43 -1.24 6.92
N GLU A 130 -14.20 -0.74 6.87
CA GLU A 130 -13.62 0.02 7.99
C GLU A 130 -14.48 1.25 8.32
N VAL A 131 -14.60 1.54 9.60
CA VAL A 131 -15.36 2.67 10.13
C VAL A 131 -14.41 3.67 10.75
N SER A 132 -14.43 4.92 10.27
CA SER A 132 -13.67 6.01 10.89
C SER A 132 -14.35 6.42 12.20
N LEU A 133 -13.57 6.45 13.28
CA LEU A 133 -14.01 6.90 14.60
C LEU A 133 -13.59 8.35 14.89
N GLY A 134 -12.97 9.02 13.91
CA GLY A 134 -12.40 10.36 14.07
C GLY A 134 -10.93 10.32 14.55
N ASN A 135 -10.26 11.48 14.45
CA ASN A 135 -8.86 11.66 14.87
C ASN A 135 -7.87 10.64 14.26
N GLY A 136 -8.16 10.10 13.07
CA GLY A 136 -7.31 9.12 12.38
C GLY A 136 -7.43 7.70 12.90
N VAL A 137 -8.37 7.42 13.79
CA VAL A 137 -8.64 6.07 14.32
C VAL A 137 -9.72 5.41 13.49
N TYR A 138 -9.52 4.12 13.20
CA TYR A 138 -10.43 3.25 12.46
C TYR A 138 -10.73 1.99 13.24
N TYR A 139 -11.88 1.40 12.95
CA TYR A 139 -12.29 0.08 13.43
C TYR A 139 -12.73 -0.77 12.26
N LEU A 140 -12.27 -2.01 12.19
CA LEU A 140 -12.70 -2.98 11.20
C LEU A 140 -13.28 -4.21 11.87
N GLN A 141 -14.43 -4.64 11.38
CA GLN A 141 -15.05 -5.91 11.71
C GLN A 141 -15.42 -6.64 10.41
N PHE A 142 -15.00 -7.89 10.29
CA PHE A 142 -15.34 -8.70 9.14
C PHE A 142 -16.81 -9.07 9.12
N THR A 143 -17.33 -9.46 7.95
CA THR A 143 -18.75 -9.82 7.75
C THR A 143 -19.20 -11.00 8.60
N ASN A 144 -18.29 -11.87 9.06
CA ASN A 144 -18.56 -12.96 9.99
C ASN A 144 -18.68 -12.52 11.46
N GLY A 145 -18.57 -11.21 11.72
CA GLY A 145 -18.63 -10.62 13.06
C GLY A 145 -17.31 -10.59 13.82
N THR A 146 -16.22 -11.15 13.27
CA THR A 146 -14.93 -11.15 13.93
C THR A 146 -14.25 -9.78 13.75
N PRO A 147 -13.79 -9.11 14.81
CA PRO A 147 -13.08 -7.85 14.67
C PRO A 147 -11.64 -8.08 14.15
N PHE A 148 -11.17 -7.24 13.24
CA PHE A 148 -9.74 -6.96 13.11
C PHE A 148 -9.31 -6.09 14.30
N GLY A 149 -10.13 -5.14 14.67
CA GLY A 149 -9.94 -4.29 15.85
C GLY A 149 -9.73 -2.83 15.49
N TYR A 150 -9.06 -2.11 16.41
CA TYR A 150 -8.80 -0.68 16.31
C TYR A 150 -7.39 -0.43 15.79
N TYR A 151 -7.26 0.51 14.84
CA TYR A 151 -5.99 0.90 14.27
C TYR A 151 -6.00 2.34 13.76
N ALA A 152 -4.83 2.86 13.46
CA ALA A 152 -4.64 4.16 12.84
C ALA A 152 -3.62 4.03 11.70
N TYR A 153 -3.86 4.70 10.56
CA TYR A 153 -2.86 4.83 9.52
C TYR A 153 -1.78 5.84 9.92
N LEU A 154 -0.54 5.57 9.51
CA LEU A 154 0.54 6.54 9.62
C LEU A 154 0.62 7.40 8.35
N SER A 155 1.63 8.24 8.25
CA SER A 155 1.83 9.12 7.08
C SER A 155 1.98 8.36 5.76
N ASP A 156 2.59 7.18 5.78
CA ASP A 156 2.53 6.19 4.71
C ASP A 156 1.42 5.20 5.08
N PRO A 157 0.36 5.05 4.26
CA PRO A 157 -0.79 4.23 4.59
C PRO A 157 -0.49 2.73 4.66
N HIS A 158 0.67 2.26 4.14
CA HIS A 158 1.11 0.88 4.34
C HIS A 158 1.55 0.58 5.77
N TYR A 159 1.77 1.63 6.58
CA TYR A 159 2.04 1.48 8.00
C TYR A 159 0.77 1.81 8.79
N ILE A 160 0.39 0.89 9.65
CA ILE A 160 -0.68 1.10 10.64
C ILE A 160 -0.11 0.93 12.04
N PHE A 161 -0.73 1.60 13.00
CA PHE A 161 -0.60 1.28 14.41
C PHE A 161 -1.87 0.55 14.84
N HIS A 162 -1.77 -0.76 15.01
CA HIS A 162 -2.86 -1.58 15.55
C HIS A 162 -2.80 -1.51 17.08
N TYR A 163 -3.91 -1.17 17.71
CA TYR A 163 -3.93 -0.86 19.14
C TYR A 163 -3.56 -2.04 20.06
N ASP A 164 -3.71 -3.26 19.56
CA ASP A 164 -3.36 -4.48 20.32
C ASP A 164 -2.08 -5.16 19.84
N MET A 165 -1.70 -4.98 18.57
CA MET A 165 -0.49 -5.59 18.01
C MET A 165 0.70 -4.65 17.97
N GLY A 166 0.47 -3.34 17.82
CA GLY A 166 1.52 -2.35 17.69
C GLY A 166 1.72 -1.88 16.25
N TYR A 167 2.96 -1.57 15.88
CA TYR A 167 3.28 -1.12 14.53
C TYR A 167 3.33 -2.30 13.56
N GLU A 168 2.64 -2.12 12.42
CA GLU A 168 2.53 -3.09 11.35
C GLU A 168 2.84 -2.43 10.01
N TYR A 169 3.58 -3.11 9.15
CA TYR A 169 3.70 -2.76 7.73
C TYR A 169 2.94 -3.78 6.91
N TRP A 170 1.92 -3.36 6.16
CA TRP A 170 1.07 -4.26 5.41
C TRP A 170 1.18 -4.06 3.89
N PHE A 171 0.88 -5.12 3.14
CA PHE A 171 0.71 -5.09 1.69
C PHE A 171 -0.29 -6.15 1.25
N ASP A 172 -0.95 -5.88 0.13
CA ASP A 172 -1.94 -6.78 -0.47
C ASP A 172 -1.26 -8.10 -0.87
N ALA A 173 -1.87 -9.22 -0.53
CA ALA A 173 -1.37 -10.53 -0.92
C ALA A 173 -1.59 -10.82 -2.41
N ASN A 174 -2.51 -10.10 -3.07
CA ASN A 174 -2.91 -10.32 -4.46
C ASN A 174 -3.26 -11.79 -4.76
N ASP A 175 -3.87 -12.47 -3.78
CA ASP A 175 -4.17 -13.90 -3.79
C ASP A 175 -5.59 -14.24 -4.29
N GLY A 176 -6.36 -13.22 -4.70
CA GLY A 176 -7.76 -13.35 -5.08
C GLY A 176 -8.72 -13.58 -3.92
N HIS A 177 -8.23 -13.57 -2.67
CA HIS A 177 -9.00 -13.77 -1.44
C HIS A 177 -9.02 -12.55 -0.54
N ASN A 178 -8.57 -11.39 -1.06
CA ASN A 178 -8.44 -10.13 -0.32
C ASN A 178 -7.56 -10.27 0.94
N GLY A 179 -6.56 -11.14 0.87
CA GLY A 179 -5.61 -11.35 1.95
C GLY A 179 -4.59 -10.24 2.04
N ILE A 180 -4.04 -10.05 3.23
CA ILE A 180 -2.88 -9.19 3.44
C ILE A 180 -1.76 -9.95 4.12
N TYR A 181 -0.54 -9.58 3.75
CA TYR A 181 0.63 -9.81 4.58
C TYR A 181 0.87 -8.57 5.44
N PHE A 182 1.26 -8.75 6.67
CA PHE A 182 1.75 -7.67 7.47
C PHE A 182 2.96 -8.10 8.30
N TYR A 183 3.95 -7.20 8.36
CA TYR A 183 5.13 -7.36 9.18
C TYR A 183 4.88 -6.76 10.54
N ASP A 184 4.83 -7.61 11.55
CA ASP A 184 4.68 -7.23 12.96
C ASP A 184 6.07 -6.90 13.53
N PHE A 185 6.29 -5.63 13.85
CA PHE A 185 7.58 -5.16 14.35
C PHE A 185 7.89 -5.68 15.77
N ALA A 186 6.87 -6.01 16.56
CA ALA A 186 7.06 -6.56 17.90
C ALA A 186 7.43 -8.05 17.86
N ALA A 187 6.82 -8.83 16.98
CA ALA A 187 7.14 -10.24 16.78
C ALA A 187 8.33 -10.46 15.84
N ASN A 188 8.75 -9.42 15.10
CA ASN A 188 9.82 -9.44 14.10
C ASN A 188 9.59 -10.53 13.04
N THR A 189 8.35 -10.62 12.52
CA THR A 189 7.96 -11.62 11.55
C THR A 189 6.80 -11.14 10.67
N PHE A 190 6.60 -11.82 9.54
CA PHE A 190 5.40 -11.64 8.74
C PHE A 190 4.27 -12.53 9.24
N PHE A 191 3.07 -11.96 9.24
CA PHE A 191 1.81 -12.68 9.37
C PHE A 191 1.01 -12.57 8.06
N TYR A 192 0.10 -13.53 7.85
CA TYR A 192 -0.91 -13.48 6.82
C TYR A 192 -2.29 -13.69 7.42
N THR A 193 -3.27 -12.94 6.92
CA THR A 193 -4.70 -13.14 7.19
C THR A 193 -5.53 -12.69 5.99
N SER A 194 -6.79 -13.12 5.90
CA SER A 194 -7.71 -12.74 4.83
C SER A 194 -9.15 -12.79 5.32
N PRO A 195 -10.14 -12.18 4.63
CA PRO A 195 -11.55 -12.34 4.97
C PRO A 195 -12.07 -13.79 4.97
N SER A 196 -11.47 -14.66 4.15
CA SER A 196 -11.79 -16.09 4.12
C SER A 196 -11.06 -16.90 5.18
N PHE A 197 -10.00 -16.36 5.70
CA PHE A 197 -9.20 -16.86 6.82
C PHE A 197 -8.99 -15.70 7.80
N PRO A 198 -10.10 -15.26 8.47
CA PRO A 198 -10.10 -13.96 9.10
C PRO A 198 -9.33 -13.92 10.40
N PHE A 199 -8.70 -12.77 10.65
CA PHE A 199 -8.26 -12.44 11.99
C PHE A 199 -9.35 -12.84 13.02
N PRO A 200 -9.01 -13.47 14.13
CA PRO A 200 -7.69 -13.56 14.77
C PRO A 200 -6.84 -14.78 14.38
N TYR A 201 -7.19 -15.47 13.30
CA TYR A 201 -6.31 -16.51 12.76
C TYR A 201 -5.22 -15.85 11.91
N LEU A 202 -3.96 -16.20 12.19
CA LEU A 202 -2.76 -15.65 11.56
C LEU A 202 -1.83 -16.79 11.15
N TYR A 203 -1.34 -16.79 9.93
CA TYR A 203 -0.21 -17.63 9.59
C TYR A 203 1.09 -16.91 9.92
N ASP A 204 1.88 -17.43 10.85
CA ASP A 204 3.17 -16.89 11.28
C ASP A 204 4.29 -17.50 10.42
N PHE A 205 4.97 -16.68 9.61
CA PHE A 205 6.05 -17.13 8.75
C PHE A 205 7.35 -17.43 9.50
N GLY A 206 7.57 -16.82 10.66
CA GLY A 206 8.73 -17.12 11.50
C GLY A 206 8.64 -18.48 12.19
N LEU A 207 7.44 -18.86 12.60
CA LEU A 207 7.17 -20.17 13.22
C LEU A 207 6.67 -21.22 12.22
N HIS A 208 6.38 -20.84 10.98
CA HIS A 208 5.81 -21.71 9.94
C HIS A 208 4.53 -22.43 10.39
N THR A 209 3.64 -21.72 11.09
CA THR A 209 2.44 -22.32 11.66
C THR A 209 1.28 -21.33 11.75
N LEU A 210 0.08 -21.90 11.91
CA LEU A 210 -1.11 -21.17 12.21
C LEU A 210 -1.14 -20.78 13.70
N LEU A 211 -1.51 -19.54 13.97
CA LEU A 211 -1.79 -19.01 15.29
C LEU A 211 -3.23 -18.55 15.40
N TYR A 212 -3.77 -18.58 16.62
CA TYR A 212 -5.02 -17.91 16.98
C TYR A 212 -4.72 -16.89 18.07
N TYR A 213 -4.95 -15.61 17.77
CA TYR A 213 -4.75 -14.51 18.70
C TYR A 213 -5.94 -14.42 19.66
N PHE A 214 -5.67 -14.45 20.97
CA PHE A 214 -6.73 -14.47 21.97
C PHE A 214 -7.40 -13.10 22.11
N PRO A 215 -8.75 -13.03 21.97
CA PRO A 215 -9.49 -11.81 22.30
C PRO A 215 -9.32 -11.45 23.79
N ASP A 216 -9.34 -10.15 24.08
CA ASP A 216 -9.46 -9.66 25.44
C ASP A 216 -10.93 -9.72 25.87
N THR A 217 -11.25 -10.63 26.77
CA THR A 217 -12.61 -10.83 27.24
C THR A 217 -13.19 -9.66 28.06
N GLN A 218 -12.32 -8.75 28.50
CA GLN A 218 -12.72 -7.57 29.30
C GLN A 218 -12.89 -6.32 28.42
N ARG A 219 -12.34 -6.34 27.19
CA ARG A 219 -12.39 -5.22 26.25
C ARG A 219 -12.94 -5.70 24.89
N PRO A 220 -14.25 -5.67 24.67
CA PRO A 220 -14.83 -6.10 23.40
C PRO A 220 -14.19 -5.38 22.19
N GLY A 221 -13.85 -6.14 21.15
CA GLY A 221 -13.19 -5.62 19.95
C GLY A 221 -11.67 -5.49 20.07
N HIS A 222 -11.11 -5.84 21.22
CA HIS A 222 -9.67 -5.88 21.50
C HIS A 222 -9.14 -7.29 21.68
N TYR A 223 -7.84 -7.41 21.60
CA TYR A 223 -7.07 -8.63 21.82
C TYR A 223 -6.13 -8.48 23.02
N THR A 224 -5.58 -9.59 23.50
CA THR A 224 -4.64 -9.58 24.64
C THR A 224 -3.39 -8.78 24.31
N THR A 225 -2.96 -7.92 25.24
CA THR A 225 -1.73 -7.14 25.11
C THR A 225 -0.92 -7.24 26.41
N ASN A 226 0.41 -7.14 26.29
CA ASN A 226 1.34 -7.11 27.42
C ASN A 226 1.13 -8.20 28.50
N PRO A 227 1.27 -9.49 28.16
CA PRO A 227 1.71 -10.07 26.90
C PRO A 227 0.58 -10.34 25.91
N ARG A 228 0.93 -10.43 24.63
CA ARG A 228 0.04 -10.94 23.58
C ARG A 228 0.05 -12.46 23.64
N PHE A 229 -1.12 -13.09 23.79
CA PHE A 229 -1.27 -14.55 23.85
C PHE A 229 -1.77 -15.12 22.53
N PHE A 230 -1.15 -16.20 22.08
CA PHE A 230 -1.55 -16.91 20.87
C PHE A 230 -1.61 -18.42 21.16
N TYR A 231 -2.60 -19.09 20.57
CA TYR A 231 -2.58 -20.55 20.51
C TYR A 231 -1.81 -20.97 19.25
N ASN A 232 -0.78 -21.78 19.42
CA ASN A 232 0.02 -22.33 18.35
C ASN A 232 -0.51 -23.72 17.96
N PHE A 233 -1.03 -23.85 16.73
CA PHE A 233 -1.65 -25.09 16.26
C PHE A 233 -0.64 -26.20 15.96
N ALA A 234 0.65 -25.92 15.74
CA ALA A 234 1.66 -26.95 15.53
C ALA A 234 2.07 -27.62 16.84
N THR A 235 2.17 -26.85 17.93
CA THR A 235 2.63 -27.36 19.23
C THR A 235 1.47 -27.66 20.20
N ASN A 236 0.25 -27.21 19.88
CA ASN A 236 -0.93 -27.24 20.75
C ASN A 236 -0.71 -26.51 22.10
N GLN A 237 0.04 -25.42 22.08
CA GLN A 237 0.39 -24.66 23.27
C GLN A 237 0.01 -23.18 23.12
N ILE A 238 -0.22 -22.51 24.25
CA ILE A 238 -0.32 -21.06 24.31
C ILE A 238 1.09 -20.49 24.37
N ILE A 239 1.36 -19.55 23.48
CA ILE A 239 2.65 -18.85 23.39
C ILE A 239 2.42 -17.35 23.51
N THR A 240 3.48 -16.60 23.76
CA THR A 240 3.51 -15.13 23.65
C THR A 240 4.34 -14.70 22.45
N ARG A 241 3.94 -13.58 21.83
CA ARG A 241 4.66 -12.97 20.70
C ARG A 241 4.80 -11.46 20.91
#